data_5b0d55f71cc4ab780693ccd786afb443
#
_entry.id   5b0d55f71cc4ab780693ccd786afb443
#
_cell.length_a   1.000
_cell.length_b   1.000
_cell.length_c   1.000
_cell.angle_alpha   90.00
_cell.angle_beta   90.00
_cell.angle_gamma   90.00
#
_symmetry.space_group_name_H-M   'P 1'
#
loop_
_entity.id
_entity.type
_entity.pdbx_description
1 polymer ?
#
loop_
_entity_poly.entity_id
_entity_poly.type
_entity_poly.pdbx_seq_one_letter_code
_entity_poly.pdbx_strand_id
1 'polypeptide(L)'
;MDISINNILFAFGITLFAGISTGIGSLLAFYTKQTNKKFLSAALGFSAGVMIYVSLIEIFVKARASLEAVYGSTKGYWMTTIAFFAGIAIIALIDKFIPEGGNPHEIHDASELDESNIIDDEKEASALLRMGLFSALAIAIHNFPEGLATFIGAIEDPTLGISIGIAIAIHNIPEGIAVSVPIYYATGDKKKALLYSFLSGLSEPLGAIIGYFILFRFMNEAMFGIIFAIVAGIMVYISLDELLPTAEKYGEHHIAIYGLIAGMAVMALSLLIFA
;
A
#
# COMPACT_ATOMS: atom_id res chain seq x y z
N MET A 1 10.33 -8.94 26.08
CA MET A 1 10.83 -7.58 25.87
C MET A 1 10.05 -6.62 26.75
N ASP A 2 10.73 -5.91 27.66
CA ASP A 2 10.11 -4.78 28.36
C ASP A 2 10.16 -3.57 27.43
N ILE A 3 9.10 -3.40 26.65
CA ILE A 3 9.02 -2.28 25.72
C ILE A 3 8.44 -1.07 26.46
N SER A 4 9.15 0.05 26.38
CA SER A 4 8.70 1.27 27.03
C SER A 4 7.41 1.79 26.35
N ILE A 5 6.54 2.43 27.11
CA ILE A 5 5.35 3.08 26.57
C ILE A 5 5.71 4.13 25.50
N ASN A 6 6.87 4.76 25.64
CA ASN A 6 7.36 5.74 24.67
C ASN A 6 7.63 5.11 23.31
N ASN A 7 8.20 3.89 23.26
CA ASN A 7 8.44 3.17 22.01
C ASN A 7 7.12 2.79 21.32
N ILE A 8 6.12 2.37 22.11
CA ILE A 8 4.78 2.04 21.61
C ILE A 8 4.12 3.28 21.00
N LEU A 9 4.15 4.41 21.72
CA LEU A 9 3.58 5.67 21.24
C LEU A 9 4.31 6.19 20.02
N PHE A 10 5.62 6.06 19.97
CA PHE A 10 6.44 6.42 18.82
C PHE A 10 6.08 5.58 17.59
N ALA A 11 6.04 4.25 17.74
CA ALA A 11 5.69 3.33 16.67
C ALA A 11 4.28 3.58 16.14
N PHE A 12 3.32 3.81 17.04
CA PHE A 12 1.96 4.18 16.67
C PHE A 12 1.90 5.53 15.97
N GLY A 13 2.69 6.52 16.43
CA GLY A 13 2.77 7.84 15.80
C GLY A 13 3.29 7.79 14.36
N ILE A 14 4.31 6.99 14.08
CA ILE A 14 4.84 6.77 12.72
C ILE A 14 3.80 6.10 11.83
N THR A 15 3.14 5.05 12.32
CA THR A 15 2.09 4.35 11.58
C THR A 15 0.88 5.26 11.30
N LEU A 16 0.47 6.06 12.27
CA LEU A 16 -0.61 7.03 12.09
C LEU A 16 -0.24 8.11 11.07
N PHE A 17 1.00 8.59 11.08
CA PHE A 17 1.51 9.55 10.11
C PHE A 17 1.46 8.97 8.68
N ALA A 18 1.89 7.72 8.51
CA ALA A 18 1.82 7.02 7.24
C ALA A 18 0.37 6.92 6.73
N GLY A 19 -0.56 6.45 7.56
CA GLY A 19 -1.98 6.33 7.17
C GLY A 19 -2.66 7.66 6.86
N ILE A 20 -2.33 8.75 7.57
CA ILE A 20 -2.88 10.08 7.28
C ILE A 20 -2.41 10.58 5.91
N SER A 21 -1.25 10.18 5.42
CA SER A 21 -0.72 10.64 4.13
C SER A 21 -1.58 10.21 2.93
N THR A 22 -2.34 9.11 3.04
CA THR A 22 -3.38 8.74 2.07
C THR A 22 -4.42 9.87 1.91
N GLY A 23 -4.87 10.45 3.01
CA GLY A 23 -5.77 11.61 2.98
C GLY A 23 -5.14 12.87 2.36
N ILE A 24 -3.82 13.07 2.50
CA ILE A 24 -3.09 14.17 1.86
C ILE A 24 -3.16 14.04 0.34
N GLY A 25 -3.03 12.82 -0.19
CA GLY A 25 -3.19 12.52 -1.62
C GLY A 25 -4.53 13.02 -2.18
N SER A 26 -5.62 12.80 -1.45
CA SER A 26 -6.94 13.31 -1.82
C SER A 26 -7.02 14.83 -1.86
N LEU A 27 -6.39 15.52 -0.92
CA LEU A 27 -6.34 16.98 -0.93
C LEU A 27 -5.61 17.50 -2.17
N LEU A 28 -4.50 16.87 -2.55
CA LEU A 28 -3.74 17.23 -3.75
C LEU A 28 -4.57 17.01 -5.02
N ALA A 29 -5.35 15.93 -5.10
CA ALA A 29 -6.22 15.65 -6.25
C ALA A 29 -7.24 16.78 -6.52
N PHE A 30 -7.73 17.46 -5.47
CA PHE A 30 -8.72 18.54 -5.61
C PHE A 30 -8.15 19.88 -6.10
N TYR A 31 -6.85 20.06 -6.07
CA TYR A 31 -6.18 21.25 -6.62
C TYR A 31 -5.85 21.10 -8.10
N THR A 32 -5.88 19.89 -8.66
CA THR A 32 -5.68 19.67 -10.09
C THR A 32 -7.00 19.88 -10.82
N LYS A 33 -7.05 20.87 -11.74
CA LYS A 33 -8.28 21.25 -12.48
C LYS A 33 -8.74 20.20 -13.50
N GLN A 34 -7.88 19.27 -13.88
CA GLN A 34 -8.16 18.11 -14.73
C GLN A 34 -7.26 16.97 -14.29
N THR A 35 -7.78 15.77 -14.21
CA THR A 35 -6.98 14.59 -13.92
C THR A 35 -6.02 14.36 -15.08
N ASN A 36 -4.78 14.75 -14.91
CA ASN A 36 -3.73 14.46 -15.88
C ASN A 36 -3.44 12.95 -15.81
N LYS A 37 -3.98 12.19 -16.76
CA LYS A 37 -3.80 10.73 -16.86
C LYS A 37 -2.32 10.33 -16.79
N LYS A 38 -1.42 11.11 -17.41
CA LYS A 38 0.04 10.89 -17.37
C LYS A 38 0.59 11.07 -15.96
N PHE A 39 0.12 12.05 -15.21
CA PHE A 39 0.52 12.25 -13.82
C PHE A 39 0.04 11.09 -12.93
N LEU A 40 -1.21 10.65 -13.10
CA LEU A 40 -1.76 9.52 -12.35
C LEU A 40 -0.99 8.23 -12.66
N SER A 41 -0.72 7.95 -13.94
CA SER A 41 0.10 6.82 -14.37
C SER A 41 1.51 6.84 -13.76
N ALA A 42 2.19 7.99 -13.81
CA ALA A 42 3.51 8.15 -13.19
C ALA A 42 3.46 7.97 -11.66
N ALA A 43 2.42 8.49 -11.01
CA ALA A 43 2.26 8.41 -9.56
C ALA A 43 1.98 6.99 -9.07
N LEU A 44 1.10 6.25 -9.76
CA LEU A 44 0.81 4.84 -9.43
C LEU A 44 2.02 3.94 -9.74
N GLY A 45 2.70 4.16 -10.86
CA GLY A 45 3.96 3.48 -11.16
C GLY A 45 5.01 3.76 -10.07
N PHE A 46 5.13 5.02 -9.63
CA PHE A 46 6.02 5.41 -8.53
C PHE A 46 5.68 4.67 -7.23
N SER A 47 4.41 4.61 -6.85
CA SER A 47 3.95 3.86 -5.68
C SER A 47 4.36 2.38 -5.77
N ALA A 48 4.06 1.72 -6.91
CA ALA A 48 4.48 0.34 -7.15
C ALA A 48 6.01 0.16 -7.01
N GLY A 49 6.79 1.10 -7.53
CA GLY A 49 8.25 1.08 -7.42
C GLY A 49 8.76 1.18 -6.00
N VAL A 50 8.22 2.08 -5.18
CA VAL A 50 8.54 2.21 -3.76
C VAL A 50 8.24 0.90 -3.03
N MET A 51 7.02 0.35 -3.22
CA MET A 51 6.57 -0.87 -2.55
C MET A 51 7.41 -2.09 -2.94
N ILE A 52 7.69 -2.31 -4.23
CA ILE A 52 8.53 -3.42 -4.68
C ILE A 52 9.93 -3.32 -4.07
N TYR A 53 10.52 -2.12 -4.10
CA TYR A 53 11.88 -1.94 -3.60
C TYR A 53 11.98 -2.17 -2.10
N VAL A 54 11.11 -1.54 -1.29
CA VAL A 54 11.13 -1.73 0.17
C VAL A 54 10.82 -3.16 0.56
N SER A 55 9.89 -3.81 -0.13
CA SER A 55 9.51 -5.20 0.17
C SER A 55 10.66 -6.18 -0.04
N LEU A 56 11.40 -6.06 -1.14
CA LEU A 56 12.45 -7.01 -1.50
C LEU A 56 13.81 -6.68 -0.88
N ILE A 57 14.14 -5.39 -0.74
CA ILE A 57 15.48 -4.96 -0.32
C ILE A 57 15.56 -4.72 1.19
N GLU A 58 14.46 -4.34 1.82
CA GLU A 58 14.44 -4.06 3.26
C GLU A 58 13.65 -5.11 4.03
N ILE A 59 12.34 -5.23 3.78
CA ILE A 59 11.45 -6.08 4.59
C ILE A 59 11.81 -7.56 4.46
N PHE A 60 11.99 -8.07 3.24
CA PHE A 60 12.37 -9.47 3.01
C PHE A 60 13.76 -9.80 3.58
N VAL A 61 14.72 -8.88 3.45
CA VAL A 61 16.09 -9.07 3.97
C VAL A 61 16.09 -9.10 5.50
N LYS A 62 15.35 -8.23 6.17
CA LYS A 62 15.16 -8.23 7.64
C LYS A 62 14.46 -9.51 8.10
N ALA A 63 13.40 -9.93 7.42
CA ALA A 63 12.70 -11.18 7.69
C ALA A 63 13.65 -12.38 7.62
N ARG A 64 14.46 -12.42 6.57
CA ARG A 64 15.46 -13.47 6.38
C ARG A 64 16.50 -13.47 7.50
N ALA A 65 17.07 -12.32 7.84
CA ALA A 65 18.06 -12.20 8.89
C ALA A 65 17.52 -12.71 10.24
N SER A 66 16.29 -12.33 10.61
CA SER A 66 15.64 -12.80 11.84
C SER A 66 15.42 -14.31 11.86
N LEU A 67 14.94 -14.89 10.75
CA LEU A 67 14.70 -16.33 10.67
C LEU A 67 16.00 -17.14 10.60
N GLU A 68 17.04 -16.64 9.93
CA GLU A 68 18.37 -17.27 9.91
C GLU A 68 19.04 -17.22 11.29
N ALA A 69 18.87 -16.16 12.07
CA ALA A 69 19.37 -16.06 13.42
C ALA A 69 18.77 -17.14 14.35
N VAL A 70 17.48 -17.45 14.18
CA VAL A 70 16.76 -18.43 15.02
C VAL A 70 16.98 -19.87 14.55
N TYR A 71 16.95 -20.13 13.25
CA TYR A 71 16.89 -21.49 12.67
C TYR A 71 18.13 -21.89 11.88
N GLY A 72 19.12 -21.01 11.75
CA GLY A 72 20.30 -21.18 10.90
C GLY A 72 20.02 -20.83 9.43
N SER A 73 21.10 -20.59 8.66
CA SER A 73 21.00 -19.97 7.33
C SER A 73 20.10 -20.73 6.35
N THR A 74 20.26 -22.04 6.22
CA THR A 74 19.48 -22.82 5.26
C THR A 74 18.01 -22.88 5.65
N LYS A 75 17.70 -23.23 6.89
CA LYS A 75 16.31 -23.37 7.37
C LYS A 75 15.60 -22.03 7.42
N GLY A 76 16.28 -20.99 7.93
CA GLY A 76 15.73 -19.63 7.99
C GLY A 76 15.39 -19.10 6.60
N TYR A 77 16.25 -19.31 5.61
CA TYR A 77 15.98 -18.88 4.23
C TYR A 77 14.79 -19.63 3.60
N TRP A 78 14.69 -20.93 3.80
CA TRP A 78 13.50 -21.69 3.36
C TRP A 78 12.23 -21.17 4.00
N MET A 79 12.23 -20.92 5.30
CA MET A 79 11.06 -20.39 6.01
C MET A 79 10.67 -19.00 5.51
N THR A 80 11.64 -18.11 5.28
CA THR A 80 11.39 -16.77 4.71
C THR A 80 10.74 -16.89 3.33
N THR A 81 11.28 -17.74 2.47
CA THR A 81 10.76 -17.94 1.12
C THR A 81 9.33 -18.49 1.14
N ILE A 82 9.08 -19.51 1.97
CA ILE A 82 7.74 -20.09 2.11
C ILE A 82 6.74 -19.03 2.65
N ALA A 83 7.13 -18.29 3.68
CA ALA A 83 6.29 -17.23 4.26
C ALA A 83 5.98 -16.10 3.26
N PHE A 84 6.96 -15.70 2.44
CA PHE A 84 6.78 -14.73 1.37
C PHE A 84 5.73 -15.19 0.34
N PHE A 85 5.87 -16.41 -0.18
CA PHE A 85 4.89 -16.95 -1.12
C PHE A 85 3.53 -17.26 -0.46
N ALA A 86 3.50 -17.55 0.83
CA ALA A 86 2.24 -17.65 1.58
C ALA A 86 1.53 -16.29 1.63
N GLY A 87 2.27 -15.18 1.80
CA GLY A 87 1.73 -13.82 1.72
C GLY A 87 1.08 -13.54 0.36
N ILE A 88 1.77 -13.87 -0.73
CA ILE A 88 1.22 -13.77 -2.09
C ILE A 88 -0.07 -14.60 -2.21
N ALA A 89 -0.04 -15.85 -1.75
CA ALA A 89 -1.22 -16.72 -1.84
C ALA A 89 -2.40 -16.22 -1.00
N ILE A 90 -2.14 -15.67 0.18
CA ILE A 90 -3.19 -15.10 1.06
C ILE A 90 -3.90 -13.95 0.36
N ILE A 91 -3.15 -12.97 -0.17
CA ILE A 91 -3.77 -11.80 -0.82
C ILE A 91 -4.45 -12.18 -2.13
N ALA A 92 -3.86 -13.08 -2.92
CA ALA A 92 -4.49 -13.60 -4.15
C ALA A 92 -5.79 -14.35 -3.87
N LEU A 93 -5.89 -15.06 -2.73
CA LEU A 93 -7.13 -15.69 -2.30
C LEU A 93 -8.17 -14.66 -1.85
N ILE A 94 -7.76 -13.63 -1.11
CA ILE A 94 -8.64 -12.54 -0.70
C ILE A 94 -9.20 -11.85 -1.94
N ASP A 95 -8.34 -11.52 -2.91
CA ASP A 95 -8.72 -10.91 -4.17
C ASP A 95 -9.77 -11.73 -4.93
N LYS A 96 -9.57 -13.03 -5.04
CA LYS A 96 -10.52 -13.94 -5.69
C LYS A 96 -11.92 -13.95 -5.05
N PHE A 97 -12.05 -13.61 -3.78
CA PHE A 97 -13.34 -13.50 -3.09
C PHE A 97 -14.00 -12.13 -3.23
N ILE A 98 -13.33 -11.15 -3.80
CA ILE A 98 -13.92 -9.86 -4.15
C ILE A 98 -14.78 -10.07 -5.41
N PRO A 99 -16.07 -9.66 -5.42
CA PRO A 99 -16.95 -9.91 -6.56
C PRO A 99 -16.45 -9.26 -7.86
N GLU A 100 -16.38 -10.03 -8.96
CA GLU A 100 -15.86 -9.62 -10.28
C GLU A 100 -16.47 -8.28 -10.79
N GLY A 101 -17.75 -8.04 -10.61
CA GLY A 101 -18.41 -6.81 -11.03
C GLY A 101 -18.04 -5.56 -10.22
N GLY A 102 -17.03 -5.61 -9.41
CA GLY A 102 -16.53 -4.51 -8.56
C GLY A 102 -15.11 -4.77 -8.08
N ASN A 103 -14.43 -5.75 -8.63
CA ASN A 103 -13.05 -6.02 -8.29
C ASN A 103 -12.18 -4.87 -8.83
N PRO A 104 -11.47 -4.12 -7.97
CA PRO A 104 -10.58 -3.03 -8.40
C PRO A 104 -9.36 -3.57 -9.16
N HIS A 105 -9.05 -4.85 -9.01
CA HIS A 105 -7.98 -5.56 -9.71
C HIS A 105 -8.37 -5.89 -11.16
N GLU A 106 -9.67 -5.92 -11.49
CA GLU A 106 -10.11 -6.07 -12.87
C GLU A 106 -10.05 -4.75 -13.64
N ILE A 107 -9.41 -4.83 -14.79
CA ILE A 107 -9.18 -3.68 -15.66
C ILE A 107 -10.51 -3.20 -16.26
N HIS A 108 -11.13 -2.17 -15.68
CA HIS A 108 -12.23 -1.45 -16.32
C HIS A 108 -11.66 -0.48 -17.35
N ASP A 109 -12.20 -0.44 -18.56
CA ASP A 109 -11.62 0.30 -19.69
C ASP A 109 -11.63 1.82 -19.46
N ALA A 110 -10.46 2.46 -19.56
CA ALA A 110 -10.36 3.92 -19.49
C ALA A 110 -11.06 4.64 -20.67
N SER A 111 -11.49 3.88 -21.69
CA SER A 111 -12.38 4.37 -22.75
C SER A 111 -13.78 4.71 -22.25
N GLU A 112 -14.17 4.22 -21.08
CA GLU A 112 -15.41 4.62 -20.40
C GLU A 112 -15.36 6.06 -19.87
N LEU A 113 -14.19 6.68 -19.84
CA LEU A 113 -13.98 8.07 -19.44
C LEU A 113 -13.87 9.05 -20.65
N ASP A 114 -14.05 8.58 -21.88
CA ASP A 114 -13.97 9.42 -23.08
C ASP A 114 -15.35 10.10 -23.35
N GLU A 115 -15.33 11.42 -23.39
CA GLU A 115 -16.47 12.35 -23.50
C GLU A 115 -17.36 12.18 -24.76
N SER A 116 -17.20 11.14 -25.57
CA SER A 116 -17.85 11.08 -26.90
C SER A 116 -19.08 10.17 -27.01
N ASN A 117 -19.44 9.43 -25.96
CA ASN A 117 -20.68 8.64 -25.98
C ASN A 117 -21.64 9.12 -24.90
N ILE A 118 -22.76 9.69 -25.31
CA ILE A 118 -23.95 9.97 -24.48
C ILE A 118 -24.51 8.61 -24.03
N ILE A 119 -23.83 7.98 -23.08
CA ILE A 119 -24.32 6.81 -22.35
C ILE A 119 -24.81 7.34 -21.01
N ASP A 120 -26.05 7.03 -20.66
CA ASP A 120 -26.75 7.36 -19.41
C ASP A 120 -25.83 7.87 -18.30
N ASP A 121 -25.76 9.19 -18.07
CA ASP A 121 -24.91 9.85 -17.04
C ASP A 121 -25.01 9.17 -15.66
N GLU A 122 -26.15 8.57 -15.33
CA GLU A 122 -26.35 7.86 -14.07
C GLU A 122 -25.63 6.51 -14.00
N LYS A 123 -25.49 5.80 -15.11
CA LYS A 123 -24.77 4.50 -15.14
C LYS A 123 -23.26 4.69 -15.04
N GLU A 124 -22.74 5.70 -15.73
CA GLU A 124 -21.33 6.04 -15.69
C GLU A 124 -20.93 6.55 -14.29
N ALA A 125 -21.73 7.44 -13.70
CA ALA A 125 -21.50 7.90 -12.33
C ALA A 125 -21.56 6.73 -11.31
N SER A 126 -22.49 5.79 -11.51
CA SER A 126 -22.59 4.59 -10.67
C SER A 126 -21.37 3.68 -10.81
N ALA A 127 -20.86 3.48 -12.02
CA ALA A 127 -19.66 2.68 -12.28
C ALA A 127 -18.41 3.33 -11.65
N LEU A 128 -18.22 4.65 -11.81
CA LEU A 128 -17.12 5.40 -11.20
C LEU A 128 -17.19 5.37 -9.67
N LEU A 129 -18.38 5.55 -9.08
CA LEU A 129 -18.52 5.46 -7.63
C LEU A 129 -18.17 4.07 -7.12
N ARG A 130 -18.65 3.05 -7.80
CA ARG A 130 -18.35 1.65 -7.46
C ARG A 130 -16.85 1.39 -7.54
N MET A 131 -16.19 1.77 -8.63
CA MET A 131 -14.74 1.68 -8.79
C MET A 131 -14.00 2.35 -7.62
N GLY A 132 -14.34 3.59 -7.29
CA GLY A 132 -13.69 4.31 -6.19
C GLY A 132 -13.91 3.67 -4.81
N LEU A 133 -15.09 3.10 -4.55
CA LEU A 133 -15.37 2.39 -3.30
C LEU A 133 -14.61 1.07 -3.19
N PHE A 134 -14.47 0.35 -4.29
CA PHE A 134 -13.68 -0.89 -4.31
C PHE A 134 -12.18 -0.60 -4.21
N SER A 135 -11.68 0.45 -4.88
CA SER A 135 -10.29 0.92 -4.68
C SER A 135 -10.04 1.31 -3.22
N ALA A 136 -10.99 1.99 -2.56
CA ALA A 136 -10.87 2.31 -1.14
C ALA A 136 -10.79 1.05 -0.26
N LEU A 137 -11.57 0.01 -0.58
CA LEU A 137 -11.56 -1.26 0.12
C LEU A 137 -10.24 -2.02 -0.10
N ALA A 138 -9.78 -2.11 -1.34
CA ALA A 138 -8.53 -2.77 -1.69
C ALA A 138 -7.34 -2.09 -0.97
N ILE A 139 -7.26 -0.76 -1.05
CA ILE A 139 -6.25 0.03 -0.35
C ILE A 139 -6.35 -0.15 1.17
N ALA A 140 -7.54 -0.26 1.75
CA ALA A 140 -7.67 -0.57 3.17
C ALA A 140 -7.15 -1.98 3.54
N ILE A 141 -7.35 -2.95 2.66
CA ILE A 141 -6.88 -4.33 2.86
C ILE A 141 -5.35 -4.41 2.84
N HIS A 142 -4.67 -3.69 1.93
CA HIS A 142 -3.22 -3.73 1.90
C HIS A 142 -2.54 -2.79 2.89
N ASN A 143 -3.11 -1.65 3.21
CA ASN A 143 -2.60 -0.75 4.23
C ASN A 143 -2.61 -1.38 5.63
N PHE A 144 -3.51 -2.32 5.90
CA PHE A 144 -3.53 -3.02 7.18
C PHE A 144 -2.23 -3.81 7.47
N PRO A 145 -1.72 -4.70 6.59
CA PRO A 145 -0.41 -5.33 6.74
C PRO A 145 0.76 -4.33 6.80
N GLU A 146 0.69 -3.23 6.06
CA GLU A 146 1.71 -2.19 6.08
C GLU A 146 1.80 -1.48 7.43
N GLY A 147 0.66 -1.13 8.00
CA GLY A 147 0.59 -0.57 9.34
C GLY A 147 1.12 -1.52 10.41
N LEU A 148 0.85 -2.82 10.26
CA LEU A 148 1.42 -3.86 11.10
C LEU A 148 2.95 -3.92 10.99
N ALA A 149 3.49 -3.92 9.77
CA ALA A 149 4.93 -3.95 9.51
C ALA A 149 5.63 -2.70 10.04
N THR A 150 5.08 -1.52 9.78
CA THR A 150 5.61 -0.24 10.27
C THR A 150 5.67 -0.21 11.79
N PHE A 151 4.59 -0.61 12.44
CA PHE A 151 4.49 -0.61 13.88
C PHE A 151 5.48 -1.59 14.53
N ILE A 152 5.53 -2.83 14.04
CA ILE A 152 6.44 -3.86 14.55
C ILE A 152 7.90 -3.47 14.27
N GLY A 153 8.19 -3.00 13.05
CA GLY A 153 9.52 -2.52 12.68
C GLY A 153 9.99 -1.36 13.56
N ALA A 154 9.12 -0.40 13.86
CA ALA A 154 9.43 0.73 14.72
C ALA A 154 9.63 0.34 16.20
N ILE A 155 8.99 -0.72 16.67
CA ILE A 155 9.24 -1.28 18.01
C ILE A 155 10.59 -2.00 18.07
N GLU A 156 10.92 -2.77 17.05
CA GLU A 156 12.17 -3.53 16.98
C GLU A 156 13.38 -2.61 16.79
N ASP A 157 13.28 -1.69 15.84
CA ASP A 157 14.29 -0.69 15.52
C ASP A 157 13.61 0.63 15.12
N PRO A 158 13.72 1.70 15.93
CA PRO A 158 13.15 3.01 15.61
C PRO A 158 13.62 3.59 14.27
N THR A 159 14.88 3.35 13.87
CA THR A 159 15.43 3.83 12.60
C THR A 159 14.77 3.11 11.42
N LEU A 160 14.61 1.80 11.52
CA LEU A 160 13.86 1.00 10.57
C LEU A 160 12.40 1.48 10.46
N GLY A 161 11.75 1.71 11.61
CA GLY A 161 10.38 2.21 11.65
C GLY A 161 10.22 3.57 10.96
N ILE A 162 11.15 4.51 11.16
CA ILE A 162 11.16 5.80 10.46
C ILE A 162 11.30 5.60 8.95
N SER A 163 12.26 4.79 8.52
CA SER A 163 12.52 4.54 7.09
C SER A 163 11.30 3.93 6.40
N ILE A 164 10.71 2.89 6.99
CA ILE A 164 9.50 2.24 6.47
C ILE A 164 8.33 3.23 6.48
N GLY A 165 8.10 3.93 7.59
CA GLY A 165 6.97 4.86 7.73
C GLY A 165 7.03 6.04 6.75
N ILE A 166 8.22 6.58 6.46
CA ILE A 166 8.40 7.61 5.43
C ILE A 166 8.14 7.04 4.04
N ALA A 167 8.63 5.84 3.74
CA ALA A 167 8.39 5.19 2.48
C ALA A 167 6.90 4.97 2.24
N ILE A 168 6.20 4.45 3.24
CA ILE A 168 4.76 4.22 3.21
C ILE A 168 4.01 5.56 3.06
N ALA A 169 4.38 6.59 3.81
CA ALA A 169 3.77 7.91 3.67
C ALA A 169 3.89 8.47 2.24
N ILE A 170 5.03 8.25 1.58
CA ILE A 170 5.27 8.73 0.21
C ILE A 170 4.39 8.00 -0.81
N HIS A 171 4.24 6.69 -0.73
CA HIS A 171 3.43 5.95 -1.69
C HIS A 171 1.92 6.03 -1.41
N ASN A 172 1.52 6.26 -0.17
CA ASN A 172 0.12 6.46 0.21
C ASN A 172 -0.51 7.72 -0.42
N ILE A 173 0.31 8.73 -0.74
CA ILE A 173 -0.19 9.93 -1.44
C ILE A 173 -0.81 9.57 -2.81
N PRO A 174 -0.12 8.88 -3.74
CA PRO A 174 -0.72 8.37 -4.97
C PRO A 174 -1.96 7.50 -4.77
N GLU A 175 -1.98 6.65 -3.77
CA GLU A 175 -3.12 5.79 -3.46
C GLU A 175 -4.35 6.59 -3.02
N GLY A 176 -4.13 7.61 -2.20
CA GLY A 176 -5.18 8.55 -1.86
C GLY A 176 -5.79 9.26 -3.07
N ILE A 177 -5.00 9.56 -4.09
CA ILE A 177 -5.47 10.09 -5.37
C ILE A 177 -6.29 9.03 -6.11
N ALA A 178 -5.83 7.78 -6.17
CA ALA A 178 -6.53 6.69 -6.84
C ALA A 178 -7.93 6.41 -6.26
N VAL A 179 -8.11 6.55 -4.95
CA VAL A 179 -9.42 6.45 -4.28
C VAL A 179 -10.30 7.69 -4.55
N SER A 180 -9.72 8.87 -4.33
CA SER A 180 -10.53 10.10 -4.26
C SER A 180 -11.01 10.58 -5.62
N VAL A 181 -10.23 10.39 -6.68
CA VAL A 181 -10.57 10.87 -8.02
C VAL A 181 -11.85 10.25 -8.55
N PRO A 182 -12.01 8.92 -8.66
CA PRO A 182 -13.24 8.34 -9.18
C PRO A 182 -14.47 8.67 -8.30
N ILE A 183 -14.33 8.69 -6.97
CA ILE A 183 -15.44 9.06 -6.08
C ILE A 183 -15.87 10.52 -6.29
N TYR A 184 -14.92 11.42 -6.45
CA TYR A 184 -15.21 12.83 -6.71
C TYR A 184 -15.92 13.04 -8.05
N TYR A 185 -15.44 12.39 -9.13
CA TYR A 185 -16.09 12.49 -10.44
C TYR A 185 -17.50 11.90 -10.43
N ALA A 186 -17.70 10.80 -9.72
CA ALA A 186 -19.01 10.17 -9.61
C ALA A 186 -20.03 10.99 -8.79
N THR A 187 -19.57 11.71 -7.77
CA THR A 187 -20.48 12.31 -6.77
C THR A 187 -20.47 13.83 -6.76
N GLY A 188 -19.46 14.48 -7.34
CA GLY A 188 -19.22 15.92 -7.18
C GLY A 188 -18.84 16.34 -5.75
N ASP A 189 -18.77 15.40 -4.80
CA ASP A 189 -18.61 15.67 -3.38
C ASP A 189 -17.15 15.40 -2.91
N LYS A 190 -16.39 16.49 -2.75
CA LYS A 190 -15.01 16.45 -2.25
C LYS A 190 -14.90 15.86 -0.84
N LYS A 191 -15.89 16.11 0.03
CA LYS A 191 -15.87 15.60 1.41
C LYS A 191 -16.02 14.09 1.43
N LYS A 192 -16.91 13.57 0.59
CA LYS A 192 -17.13 12.14 0.44
C LYS A 192 -15.86 11.44 -0.08
N ALA A 193 -15.26 11.97 -1.13
CA ALA A 193 -14.02 11.46 -1.69
C ALA A 193 -12.86 11.47 -0.67
N LEU A 194 -12.67 12.58 0.06
CA LEU A 194 -11.68 12.69 1.13
C LEU A 194 -11.94 11.68 2.25
N LEU A 195 -13.22 11.52 2.66
CA LEU A 195 -13.58 10.60 3.74
C LEU A 195 -13.21 9.15 3.41
N TYR A 196 -13.54 8.67 2.23
CA TYR A 196 -13.24 7.28 1.85
C TYR A 196 -11.73 7.03 1.72
N SER A 197 -11.00 7.96 1.15
CA SER A 197 -9.54 7.88 1.08
C SER A 197 -8.89 7.94 2.46
N PHE A 198 -9.37 8.81 3.35
CA PHE A 198 -8.88 8.87 4.72
C PHE A 198 -9.20 7.59 5.52
N LEU A 199 -10.39 7.02 5.34
CA LEU A 199 -10.78 5.77 5.98
C LEU A 199 -9.93 4.59 5.49
N SER A 200 -9.57 4.54 4.20
CA SER A 200 -8.67 3.50 3.70
C SER A 200 -7.27 3.61 4.34
N GLY A 201 -6.75 4.82 4.53
CA GLY A 201 -5.48 5.05 5.23
C GLY A 201 -5.53 4.72 6.73
N LEU A 202 -6.69 4.87 7.39
CA LEU A 202 -6.83 4.51 8.81
C LEU A 202 -6.73 3.00 9.08
N SER A 203 -6.73 2.16 8.05
CA SER A 203 -6.45 0.73 8.21
C SER A 203 -5.02 0.46 8.69
N GLU A 204 -4.06 1.35 8.43
CA GLU A 204 -2.70 1.23 8.98
C GLU A 204 -2.66 1.33 10.52
N PRO A 205 -3.12 2.41 11.16
CA PRO A 205 -3.16 2.45 12.61
C PRO A 205 -4.06 1.37 13.22
N LEU A 206 -5.08 0.89 12.50
CA LEU A 206 -5.86 -0.27 12.91
C LEU A 206 -5.00 -1.55 12.90
N GLY A 207 -4.17 -1.75 11.88
CA GLY A 207 -3.19 -2.83 11.81
C GLY A 207 -2.19 -2.78 12.96
N ALA A 208 -1.69 -1.58 13.31
CA ALA A 208 -0.84 -1.37 14.47
C ALA A 208 -1.53 -1.75 15.79
N ILE A 209 -2.78 -1.32 16.00
CA ILE A 209 -3.57 -1.63 17.20
C ILE A 209 -3.78 -3.15 17.32
N ILE A 210 -4.23 -3.79 16.26
CA ILE A 210 -4.47 -5.24 16.24
C ILE A 210 -3.15 -5.99 16.44
N GLY A 211 -2.08 -5.53 15.77
CA GLY A 211 -0.73 -6.06 15.95
C GLY A 211 -0.28 -6.01 17.41
N TYR A 212 -0.48 -4.86 18.05
CA TYR A 212 -0.15 -4.69 19.47
C TYR A 212 -0.96 -5.63 20.39
N PHE A 213 -2.27 -5.64 20.29
CA PHE A 213 -3.11 -6.39 21.22
C PHE A 213 -3.13 -7.89 21.00
N ILE A 214 -3.01 -8.35 19.73
CA ILE A 214 -3.12 -9.77 19.38
C ILE A 214 -1.74 -10.41 19.25
N LEU A 215 -0.84 -9.80 18.47
CA LEU A 215 0.43 -10.41 18.09
C LEU A 215 1.55 -10.14 19.09
N PHE A 216 1.52 -9.00 19.77
CA PHE A 216 2.58 -8.58 20.68
C PHE A 216 2.92 -9.60 21.77
N ARG A 217 1.89 -10.25 22.32
CA ARG A 217 2.02 -11.32 23.32
C ARG A 217 2.81 -12.55 22.80
N PHE A 218 2.81 -12.78 21.49
CA PHE A 218 3.47 -13.89 20.82
C PHE A 218 4.74 -13.45 20.08
N MET A 219 5.07 -12.16 20.11
CA MET A 219 6.22 -11.62 19.39
C MET A 219 7.52 -12.17 19.91
N ASN A 220 8.24 -12.77 19.01
CA ASN A 220 9.63 -13.16 19.14
C ASN A 220 10.30 -13.02 17.77
N GLU A 221 11.60 -13.19 17.71
CA GLU A 221 12.38 -12.97 16.48
C GLU A 221 11.89 -13.84 15.30
N ALA A 222 11.47 -15.07 15.58
CA ALA A 222 10.90 -15.94 14.54
C ALA A 222 9.56 -15.44 14.02
N MET A 223 8.66 -15.00 14.92
CA MET A 223 7.35 -14.45 14.54
C MET A 223 7.50 -13.15 13.75
N PHE A 224 8.41 -12.27 14.18
CA PHE A 224 8.77 -11.07 13.43
C PHE A 224 9.17 -11.42 12.00
N GLY A 225 10.14 -12.33 11.83
CA GLY A 225 10.60 -12.74 10.51
C GLY A 225 9.49 -13.34 9.62
N ILE A 226 8.59 -14.17 10.20
CA ILE A 226 7.46 -14.75 9.46
C ILE A 226 6.49 -13.65 8.99
N ILE A 227 6.08 -12.76 9.89
CA ILE A 227 5.14 -11.67 9.57
C ILE A 227 5.72 -10.76 8.49
N PHE A 228 6.99 -10.35 8.65
CA PHE A 228 7.66 -9.49 7.67
C PHE A 228 7.76 -10.16 6.29
N ALA A 229 8.08 -11.44 6.23
CA ALA A 229 8.10 -12.17 4.96
C ALA A 229 6.72 -12.25 4.30
N ILE A 230 5.65 -12.50 5.09
CA ILE A 230 4.27 -12.50 4.59
C ILE A 230 3.90 -11.12 4.04
N VAL A 231 4.17 -10.05 4.80
CA VAL A 231 3.86 -8.66 4.37
C VAL A 231 4.63 -8.31 3.10
N ALA A 232 5.92 -8.64 3.01
CA ALA A 232 6.68 -8.42 1.78
C ALA A 232 6.06 -9.12 0.57
N GLY A 233 5.54 -10.33 0.74
CA GLY A 233 4.83 -11.06 -0.31
C GLY A 233 3.52 -10.39 -0.72
N ILE A 234 2.72 -9.93 0.24
CA ILE A 234 1.48 -9.20 0.01
C ILE A 234 1.77 -7.93 -0.80
N MET A 235 2.73 -7.11 -0.37
CA MET A 235 3.09 -5.84 -1.01
C MET A 235 3.57 -6.04 -2.45
N VAL A 236 4.41 -7.05 -2.71
CA VAL A 236 4.86 -7.38 -4.07
C VAL A 236 3.69 -7.79 -4.96
N TYR A 237 2.78 -8.63 -4.47
CA TYR A 237 1.59 -9.03 -5.23
C TYR A 237 0.75 -7.81 -5.63
N ILE A 238 0.37 -6.97 -4.67
CA ILE A 238 -0.45 -5.78 -4.90
C ILE A 238 0.22 -4.82 -5.89
N SER A 239 1.54 -4.63 -5.76
CA SER A 239 2.29 -3.78 -6.69
C SER A 239 2.23 -4.25 -8.14
N LEU A 240 2.24 -5.58 -8.36
CA LEU A 240 2.25 -6.21 -9.69
C LEU A 240 0.84 -6.42 -10.24
N ASP A 241 -0.13 -6.70 -9.40
CA ASP A 241 -1.48 -7.07 -9.80
C ASP A 241 -2.43 -5.87 -9.88
N GLU A 242 -2.26 -4.87 -9.01
CA GLU A 242 -3.13 -3.70 -8.93
C GLU A 242 -2.47 -2.42 -9.44
N LEU A 243 -1.36 -2.00 -8.79
CA LEU A 243 -0.81 -0.66 -9.02
C LEU A 243 -0.18 -0.49 -10.41
N LEU A 244 0.64 -1.44 -10.83
CA LEU A 244 1.32 -1.34 -12.12
C LEU A 244 0.37 -1.49 -13.31
N PRO A 245 -0.55 -2.46 -13.35
CA PRO A 245 -1.56 -2.53 -14.41
C PRO A 245 -2.46 -1.30 -14.46
N THR A 246 -2.86 -0.75 -13.30
CA THR A 246 -3.65 0.48 -13.23
C THR A 246 -2.85 1.69 -13.74
N ALA A 247 -1.56 1.77 -13.40
CA ALA A 247 -0.67 2.82 -13.93
C ALA A 247 -0.56 2.78 -15.45
N GLU A 248 -0.41 1.59 -16.04
CA GLU A 248 -0.35 1.40 -17.49
C GLU A 248 -1.68 1.76 -18.18
N LYS A 249 -2.80 1.45 -17.54
CA LYS A 249 -4.13 1.74 -18.07
C LYS A 249 -4.43 3.23 -18.15
N TYR A 250 -4.05 4.01 -17.14
CA TYR A 250 -4.30 5.46 -17.12
C TYR A 250 -3.36 6.25 -18.03
N GLY A 251 -2.24 5.67 -18.49
CA GLY A 251 -1.24 6.40 -19.26
C GLY A 251 -0.56 5.58 -20.32
N GLU A 252 0.60 6.07 -20.72
CA GLU A 252 1.48 5.37 -21.65
C GLU A 252 2.37 4.40 -20.84
N HIS A 253 2.53 3.17 -21.31
CA HIS A 253 3.38 2.13 -20.69
C HIS A 253 4.72 2.67 -20.19
N HIS A 254 5.43 3.46 -20.99
CA HIS A 254 6.73 4.02 -20.58
C HIS A 254 6.64 5.00 -19.41
N ILE A 255 5.52 5.74 -19.26
CA ILE A 255 5.33 6.67 -18.15
C ILE A 255 5.16 5.90 -16.83
N ALA A 256 4.39 4.81 -16.85
CA ALA A 256 4.24 3.92 -15.69
C ALA A 256 5.60 3.33 -15.27
N ILE A 257 6.38 2.83 -16.24
CA ILE A 257 7.70 2.25 -15.97
C ILE A 257 8.72 3.30 -15.48
N TYR A 258 8.70 4.53 -16.03
CA TYR A 258 9.56 5.60 -15.50
C TYR A 258 9.16 6.00 -14.08
N GLY A 259 7.86 6.04 -13.80
CA GLY A 259 7.36 6.22 -12.45
C GLY A 259 7.89 5.14 -11.50
N LEU A 260 7.76 3.87 -11.88
CA LEU A 260 8.24 2.72 -11.11
C LEU A 260 9.74 2.81 -10.82
N ILE A 261 10.57 3.08 -11.84
CA ILE A 261 12.02 3.23 -11.66
C ILE A 261 12.33 4.41 -10.72
N ALA A 262 11.62 5.54 -10.87
CA ALA A 262 11.78 6.70 -10.00
C ALA A 262 11.40 6.37 -8.54
N GLY A 263 10.31 5.64 -8.32
CA GLY A 263 9.90 5.17 -7.00
C GLY A 263 10.96 4.27 -6.35
N MET A 264 11.48 3.30 -7.10
CA MET A 264 12.59 2.45 -6.64
C MET A 264 13.82 3.28 -6.26
N ALA A 265 14.18 4.27 -7.09
CA ALA A 265 15.35 5.13 -6.85
C ALA A 265 15.16 6.01 -5.60
N VAL A 266 13.99 6.60 -5.42
CA VAL A 266 13.67 7.41 -4.23
C VAL A 266 13.71 6.56 -2.98
N MET A 267 13.14 5.34 -3.02
CA MET A 267 13.20 4.41 -1.91
C MET A 267 14.64 3.99 -1.58
N ALA A 268 15.44 3.69 -2.61
CA ALA A 268 16.87 3.37 -2.42
C ALA A 268 17.61 4.51 -1.73
N LEU A 269 17.38 5.76 -2.17
CA LEU A 269 17.98 6.95 -1.55
C LEU A 269 17.50 7.12 -0.09
N SER A 270 16.21 6.92 0.18
CA SER A 270 15.67 6.97 1.54
C SER A 270 16.38 5.97 2.46
N LEU A 271 16.50 4.71 2.05
CA LEU A 271 17.21 3.70 2.85
C LEU A 271 18.68 4.07 3.06
N LEU A 272 19.37 4.61 2.07
CA LEU A 272 20.77 5.05 2.20
C LEU A 272 20.95 6.23 3.17
N ILE A 273 19.97 7.12 3.27
CA ILE A 273 20.03 8.26 4.21
C ILE A 273 19.87 7.80 5.65
N PHE A 274 19.16 6.70 5.88
CA PHE A 274 18.90 6.15 7.22
C PHE A 274 19.80 4.94 7.57
N ALA A 275 20.68 4.49 6.66
CA ALA A 275 21.65 3.43 6.92
C ALA A 275 22.87 3.98 7.65
#